data_437dc717a9b8156b22f3a8a5c00dce50
#
_entry.id   437dc717a9b8156b22f3a8a5c00dce50
#
_cell.length_a   1.000
_cell.length_b   1.000
_cell.length_c   1.000
_cell.angle_alpha   90.00
_cell.angle_beta   90.00
_cell.angle_gamma   90.00
#
_symmetry.space_group_name_H-M   'P 1'
#
loop_
_entity.id
_entity.type
_entity.pdbx_description
1 polymer ?
#
loop_
_entity_poly.entity_id
_entity_poly.type
_entity_poly.pdbx_seq_one_letter_code
_entity_poly.pdbx_strand_id
1 'polypeptide(L)'
;MEISLTSKLRIVFQSEEDRNSAYDTLIAYRDACNYVSEYIFNHDFVLKQSDLQSALYHELRNRFGLKSQMTQSVFKTVIARYKAVQTQLRKQRVWDGYKKDNHGKDVPNYINKDLTFLWEPIEFKRPQLDLVRNRDYNFKNDGLSMNTINGRIFVKVYGLDGNSYFDGSWKLGTGKVVRSGKHWFFHVSVSQEVPDFEMPNLKHVVGIDRGLRQILTSYDEKGQTRFVNGAFISKKRKHYAKLRARLQAKGTKSAKRRLRSLSGRESRWMSDVNHQLSKTLVQTYGKQTLFVLEDLTGVTFETVHSRKKENRYEHHSWSFYDLEQKLRYKAHLNESEVVLVDAHYTSQRCPKCGTIDKSNRDKNIHQYTCSNCGYSSNDDRVGAMNIYELGKWFVSGIEEPAFSITNK
;
A
#
# COMPACT_ATOMS: atom_id res chain seq x y z
N MET A 1 -12.47 15.81 -3.90
CA MET A 1 -11.87 14.95 -2.84
C MET A 1 -10.50 15.44 -2.43
N GLU A 2 -10.03 15.14 -1.18
CA GLU A 2 -8.66 15.43 -0.76
C GLU A 2 -7.75 14.21 -1.02
N ILE A 3 -6.68 14.40 -1.77
CA ILE A 3 -5.65 13.37 -1.99
C ILE A 3 -4.49 13.67 -1.05
N SER A 4 -4.07 12.65 -0.26
CA SER A 4 -2.93 12.75 0.64
C SER A 4 -1.84 11.75 0.26
N LEU A 5 -0.62 12.24 0.08
CA LEU A 5 0.55 11.47 -0.31
C LEU A 5 1.70 11.71 0.68
N THR A 6 2.76 10.94 0.56
CA THR A 6 3.99 11.15 1.35
C THR A 6 5.17 11.41 0.42
N SER A 7 5.74 12.61 0.50
CA SER A 7 7.00 12.94 -0.16
C SER A 7 8.17 12.56 0.72
N LYS A 8 9.17 11.90 0.14
CA LYS A 8 10.39 11.45 0.82
C LYS A 8 11.58 12.28 0.38
N LEU A 9 12.11 13.06 1.29
CA LEU A 9 13.25 13.94 1.07
C LEU A 9 14.48 13.39 1.78
N ARG A 10 15.65 13.50 1.17
CA ARG A 10 16.91 13.19 1.83
C ARG A 10 17.38 14.41 2.59
N ILE A 11 17.74 14.23 3.88
CA ILE A 11 18.31 15.30 4.70
C ILE A 11 19.78 15.02 5.03
N VAL A 12 20.57 16.07 5.14
CA VAL A 12 21.98 16.03 5.45
C VAL A 12 22.27 17.10 6.50
N PHE A 13 22.90 16.69 7.61
CA PHE A 13 23.29 17.56 8.70
C PHE A 13 24.54 18.35 8.33
N GLN A 14 24.63 19.58 8.82
CA GLN A 14 25.77 20.46 8.59
C GLN A 14 26.92 20.16 9.56
N SER A 15 26.58 19.67 10.76
CA SER A 15 27.54 19.29 11.79
C SER A 15 27.28 17.88 12.33
N GLU A 16 28.28 17.32 13.01
CA GLU A 16 28.12 16.07 13.74
C GLU A 16 27.28 16.27 15.02
N GLU A 17 27.35 17.43 15.62
CA GLU A 17 26.56 17.82 16.79
C GLU A 17 25.06 17.83 16.45
N ASP A 18 24.65 18.47 15.35
CA ASP A 18 23.25 18.44 14.87
C ASP A 18 22.77 17.03 14.58
N ARG A 19 23.64 16.20 13.98
CA ARG A 19 23.32 14.81 13.69
C ARG A 19 23.09 14.01 14.97
N ASN A 20 23.91 14.20 15.98
CA ASN A 20 23.81 13.54 17.28
C ASN A 20 22.57 14.03 18.02
N SER A 21 22.31 15.34 18.04
CA SER A 21 21.10 15.91 18.63
C SER A 21 19.81 15.36 18.00
N ALA A 22 19.79 15.21 16.67
CA ALA A 22 18.66 14.57 15.98
C ALA A 22 18.54 13.08 16.34
N TYR A 23 19.66 12.37 16.48
CA TYR A 23 19.65 10.95 16.86
C TYR A 23 19.15 10.75 18.30
N ASP A 24 19.63 11.53 19.23
CA ASP A 24 19.22 11.49 20.64
C ASP A 24 17.72 11.79 20.77
N THR A 25 17.23 12.75 19.97
CA THR A 25 15.79 13.04 19.89
C THR A 25 14.96 11.86 19.36
N LEU A 26 15.47 11.16 18.34
CA LEU A 26 14.80 9.94 17.83
C LEU A 26 14.73 8.85 18.90
N ILE A 27 15.82 8.66 19.66
CA ILE A 27 15.87 7.67 20.74
C ILE A 27 14.91 8.07 21.86
N ALA A 28 14.97 9.31 22.34
CA ALA A 28 14.09 9.83 23.38
C ALA A 28 12.60 9.70 22.99
N TYR A 29 12.26 10.01 21.73
CA TYR A 29 10.90 9.86 21.22
C TYR A 29 10.44 8.39 21.17
N ARG A 30 11.30 7.47 20.73
CA ARG A 30 11.01 6.03 20.74
C ARG A 30 10.77 5.53 22.16
N ASP A 31 11.63 5.91 23.09
CA ASP A 31 11.55 5.45 24.47
C ASP A 31 10.33 6.02 25.18
N ALA A 32 9.95 7.26 24.86
CA ALA A 32 8.67 7.83 25.28
C ALA A 32 7.46 7.07 24.70
N CYS A 33 7.53 6.65 23.43
CA CYS A 33 6.47 5.81 22.84
C CYS A 33 6.36 4.46 23.55
N ASN A 34 7.47 3.82 23.90
CA ASN A 34 7.46 2.57 24.65
C ASN A 34 6.91 2.76 26.07
N TYR A 35 7.26 3.84 26.74
CA TYR A 35 6.73 4.17 28.06
C TYR A 35 5.20 4.37 28.03
N VAL A 36 4.68 5.12 27.08
CA VAL A 36 3.22 5.28 26.89
C VAL A 36 2.56 3.96 26.51
N SER A 37 3.23 3.13 25.71
CA SER A 37 2.71 1.81 25.32
C SER A 37 2.57 0.89 26.53
N GLU A 38 3.56 0.86 27.42
CA GLU A 38 3.52 0.10 28.67
C GLU A 38 2.40 0.60 29.59
N TYR A 39 2.22 1.91 29.71
CA TYR A 39 1.11 2.49 30.47
C TYR A 39 -0.25 2.05 29.92
N ILE A 40 -0.47 2.14 28.60
CA ILE A 40 -1.73 1.72 27.97
C ILE A 40 -2.01 0.24 28.21
N PHE A 41 -0.98 -0.61 28.11
CA PHE A 41 -1.12 -2.05 28.33
C PHE A 41 -1.52 -2.36 29.78
N ASN A 42 -0.97 -1.65 30.75
CA ASN A 42 -1.22 -1.86 32.20
C ASN A 42 -2.48 -1.13 32.72
N HIS A 43 -3.15 -0.29 31.89
CA HIS A 43 -4.33 0.49 32.29
C HIS A 43 -5.48 0.26 31.30
N ASP A 44 -5.95 -0.98 31.20
CA ASP A 44 -7.14 -1.41 30.47
C ASP A 44 -7.21 -0.88 29.02
N PHE A 45 -6.05 -0.73 28.37
CA PHE A 45 -5.96 -0.24 26.99
C PHE A 45 -6.63 1.11 26.75
N VAL A 46 -6.48 2.05 27.68
CA VAL A 46 -7.00 3.41 27.51
C VAL A 46 -6.38 4.09 26.28
N LEU A 47 -7.20 4.43 25.29
CA LEU A 47 -6.78 5.03 24.03
C LEU A 47 -7.31 6.46 23.83
N LYS A 48 -7.89 7.06 24.87
CA LYS A 48 -8.33 8.44 24.81
C LYS A 48 -7.16 9.38 25.09
N GLN A 49 -6.88 10.28 24.13
CA GLN A 49 -5.70 11.14 24.20
C GLN A 49 -5.72 12.08 25.43
N SER A 50 -6.87 12.61 25.82
CA SER A 50 -7.01 13.48 27.00
C SER A 50 -6.55 12.81 28.28
N ASP A 51 -6.91 11.54 28.45
CA ASP A 51 -6.63 10.79 29.68
C ASP A 51 -5.13 10.49 29.79
N LEU A 52 -4.52 10.04 28.67
CA LEU A 52 -3.08 9.84 28.58
C LEU A 52 -2.30 11.16 28.79
N GLN A 53 -2.82 12.26 28.26
CA GLN A 53 -2.21 13.57 28.43
C GLN A 53 -2.28 14.01 29.90
N SER A 54 -3.40 13.87 30.55
CA SER A 54 -3.56 14.22 31.98
C SER A 54 -2.62 13.39 32.87
N ALA A 55 -2.48 12.10 32.56
CA ALA A 55 -1.66 11.18 33.35
C ALA A 55 -0.14 11.36 33.12
N LEU A 56 0.30 11.53 31.88
CA LEU A 56 1.71 11.32 31.51
C LEU A 56 2.42 12.55 30.92
N TYR A 57 1.71 13.65 30.60
CA TYR A 57 2.31 14.75 29.87
C TYR A 57 3.55 15.36 30.54
N HIS A 58 3.46 15.69 31.81
CA HIS A 58 4.55 16.30 32.56
C HIS A 58 5.70 15.33 32.76
N GLU A 59 5.40 14.07 33.03
CA GLU A 59 6.41 13.03 33.21
C GLU A 59 7.21 12.77 31.94
N LEU A 60 6.53 12.65 30.77
CA LEU A 60 7.22 12.48 29.49
C LEU A 60 8.14 13.65 29.15
N ARG A 61 7.71 14.87 29.44
CA ARG A 61 8.56 16.04 29.22
C ARG A 61 9.80 16.04 30.12
N ASN A 62 9.62 15.74 31.37
CA ASN A 62 10.72 15.74 32.35
C ASN A 62 11.71 14.59 32.10
N ARG A 63 11.18 13.38 31.87
CA ARG A 63 11.99 12.17 31.72
C ARG A 63 12.75 12.08 30.40
N PHE A 64 12.12 12.50 29.29
CA PHE A 64 12.67 12.35 27.95
C PHE A 64 13.11 13.68 27.31
N GLY A 65 12.97 14.80 27.97
CA GLY A 65 13.37 16.11 27.46
C GLY A 65 12.58 16.58 26.24
N LEU A 66 11.43 15.96 25.94
CA LEU A 66 10.63 16.25 24.76
C LEU A 66 9.96 17.62 24.85
N LYS A 67 9.95 18.35 23.73
CA LYS A 67 9.18 19.60 23.61
C LYS A 67 7.68 19.32 23.59
N SER A 68 6.87 20.29 24.00
CA SER A 68 5.43 20.18 24.18
C SER A 68 4.73 19.49 22.99
N GLN A 69 4.96 19.93 21.77
CA GLN A 69 4.30 19.37 20.59
C GLN A 69 4.79 17.95 20.28
N MET A 70 6.07 17.64 20.51
CA MET A 70 6.60 16.27 20.35
C MET A 70 5.94 15.31 21.33
N THR A 71 5.74 15.73 22.59
CA THR A 71 5.00 14.93 23.59
C THR A 71 3.59 14.62 23.15
N GLN A 72 2.88 15.61 22.58
CA GLN A 72 1.55 15.38 21.99
C GLN A 72 1.58 14.40 20.81
N SER A 73 2.62 14.45 20.02
CA SER A 73 2.81 13.52 18.89
C SER A 73 3.09 12.09 19.37
N VAL A 74 3.77 11.89 20.50
CA VAL A 74 3.96 10.55 21.11
C VAL A 74 2.62 9.89 21.39
N PHE A 75 1.69 10.57 22.07
CA PHE A 75 0.35 10.01 22.33
C PHE A 75 -0.35 9.59 21.06
N LYS A 76 -0.39 10.47 20.05
CA LYS A 76 -1.01 10.18 18.75
C LYS A 76 -0.40 8.96 18.07
N THR A 77 0.93 8.86 18.09
CA THR A 77 1.67 7.75 17.47
C THR A 77 1.35 6.42 18.14
N VAL A 78 1.34 6.37 19.48
CA VAL A 78 1.07 5.14 20.22
C VAL A 78 -0.41 4.73 20.07
N ILE A 79 -1.35 5.66 20.25
CA ILE A 79 -2.79 5.41 20.06
C ILE A 79 -3.06 4.86 18.64
N ALA A 80 -2.50 5.49 17.60
CA ALA A 80 -2.68 5.03 16.24
C ALA A 80 -2.15 3.60 16.03
N ARG A 81 -1.04 3.25 16.67
CA ARG A 81 -0.48 1.89 16.62
C ARG A 81 -1.39 0.87 17.31
N TYR A 82 -1.90 1.16 18.49
CA TYR A 82 -2.85 0.28 19.20
C TYR A 82 -4.15 0.11 18.40
N LYS A 83 -4.71 1.18 17.84
CA LYS A 83 -5.91 1.10 16.97
C LYS A 83 -5.68 0.25 15.73
N ALA A 84 -4.50 0.34 15.10
CA ALA A 84 -4.14 -0.50 13.97
C ALA A 84 -4.06 -1.98 14.34
N VAL A 85 -3.46 -2.31 15.50
CA VAL A 85 -3.42 -3.69 16.04
C VAL A 85 -4.83 -4.18 16.38
N GLN A 86 -5.65 -3.36 17.03
CA GLN A 86 -7.05 -3.69 17.33
C GLN A 86 -7.85 -4.04 16.08
N THR A 87 -7.68 -3.27 14.99
CA THR A 87 -8.32 -3.56 13.70
C THR A 87 -7.86 -4.89 13.09
N GLN A 88 -6.58 -5.24 13.26
CA GLN A 88 -6.06 -6.53 12.79
C GLN A 88 -6.58 -7.69 13.64
N LEU A 89 -6.66 -7.53 14.98
CA LEU A 89 -7.16 -8.54 15.88
C LEU A 89 -8.65 -8.83 15.62
N ARG A 90 -9.46 -7.80 15.42
CA ARG A 90 -10.91 -7.94 15.11
C ARG A 90 -11.22 -8.77 13.86
N LYS A 91 -10.25 -8.96 12.97
CA LYS A 91 -10.38 -9.84 11.81
C LYS A 91 -10.14 -11.33 12.15
N GLN A 92 -9.66 -11.62 13.35
CA GLN A 92 -9.36 -12.98 13.82
C GLN A 92 -10.45 -13.43 14.78
N ARG A 93 -10.99 -14.62 14.53
CA ARG A 93 -11.93 -15.26 15.42
C ARG A 93 -11.24 -16.32 16.26
N VAL A 94 -11.64 -16.44 17.50
CA VAL A 94 -11.22 -17.48 18.43
C VAL A 94 -12.44 -18.18 18.98
N TRP A 95 -12.33 -19.48 19.17
CA TRP A 95 -13.38 -20.26 19.81
C TRP A 95 -13.51 -19.84 21.28
N ASP A 96 -14.76 -19.60 21.71
CA ASP A 96 -15.12 -19.13 23.06
C ASP A 96 -16.26 -20.01 23.65
N GLY A 97 -16.06 -21.33 23.60
CA GLY A 97 -17.04 -22.29 24.14
C GLY A 97 -18.25 -22.54 23.23
N TYR A 98 -19.37 -22.88 23.83
CA TYR A 98 -20.64 -23.14 23.15
C TYR A 98 -21.70 -22.13 23.57
N LYS A 99 -22.57 -21.77 22.63
CA LYS A 99 -23.79 -21.00 22.89
C LYS A 99 -25.00 -21.75 22.35
N LYS A 100 -26.17 -21.48 22.94
CA LYS A 100 -27.41 -22.03 22.44
C LYS A 100 -27.93 -21.26 21.24
N ASP A 101 -28.33 -21.99 20.20
CA ASP A 101 -29.03 -21.40 19.05
C ASP A 101 -30.50 -21.11 19.36
N ASN A 102 -31.26 -20.61 18.39
CA ASN A 102 -32.69 -20.29 18.54
C ASN A 102 -33.58 -21.53 18.85
N HIS A 103 -33.03 -22.73 18.70
CA HIS A 103 -33.71 -24.01 18.94
C HIS A 103 -33.19 -24.70 20.22
N GLY A 104 -32.35 -24.02 21.02
CA GLY A 104 -31.79 -24.56 22.27
C GLY A 104 -30.63 -25.54 22.11
N LYS A 105 -30.11 -25.72 20.86
CA LYS A 105 -28.98 -26.61 20.57
C LYS A 105 -27.64 -25.89 20.79
N ASP A 106 -26.70 -26.61 21.41
CA ASP A 106 -25.35 -26.08 21.60
C ASP A 106 -24.60 -25.99 20.26
N VAL A 107 -24.19 -24.76 19.91
CA VAL A 107 -23.37 -24.46 18.72
C VAL A 107 -22.08 -23.78 19.14
N PRO A 108 -20.95 -24.00 18.41
CA PRO A 108 -19.68 -23.34 18.71
C PRO A 108 -19.83 -21.82 18.70
N ASN A 109 -19.36 -21.18 19.78
CA ASN A 109 -19.29 -19.72 19.86
C ASN A 109 -17.91 -19.25 19.41
N TYR A 110 -17.86 -18.22 18.58
CA TYR A 110 -16.62 -17.58 18.15
C TYR A 110 -16.70 -16.08 18.42
N ILE A 111 -15.73 -15.56 19.14
CA ILE A 111 -15.58 -14.13 19.38
C ILE A 111 -14.46 -13.54 18.55
N ASN A 112 -14.55 -12.26 18.22
CA ASN A 112 -13.45 -11.54 17.60
C ASN A 112 -12.42 -11.17 18.65
N LYS A 113 -11.13 -11.36 18.34
CA LYS A 113 -10.06 -10.90 19.23
C LYS A 113 -10.07 -9.38 19.37
N ASP A 114 -9.67 -8.90 20.53
CA ASP A 114 -9.42 -7.50 20.84
C ASP A 114 -8.04 -7.30 21.49
N LEU A 115 -7.79 -6.12 22.06
CA LEU A 115 -6.50 -5.81 22.67
C LEU A 115 -6.17 -6.64 23.90
N THR A 116 -7.17 -7.25 24.59
CA THR A 116 -6.94 -8.10 25.77
C THR A 116 -6.21 -9.40 25.42
N PHE A 117 -6.14 -9.76 24.14
CA PHE A 117 -5.35 -10.89 23.63
C PHE A 117 -3.85 -10.58 23.46
N LEU A 118 -3.40 -9.36 23.75
CA LEU A 118 -1.97 -9.05 23.78
C LEU A 118 -1.33 -9.58 25.06
N TRP A 119 -0.17 -10.24 24.91
CA TRP A 119 0.61 -10.80 26.02
C TRP A 119 1.63 -9.82 26.58
N GLU A 120 2.00 -8.82 25.78
CA GLU A 120 3.02 -7.82 26.08
C GLU A 120 2.63 -6.48 25.44
N PRO A 121 3.16 -5.35 25.96
CA PRO A 121 2.93 -4.05 25.35
C PRO A 121 3.54 -3.97 23.95
N ILE A 122 2.97 -3.11 23.10
CA ILE A 122 3.47 -2.94 21.74
C ILE A 122 4.82 -2.22 21.77
N GLU A 123 5.88 -2.89 21.33
CA GLU A 123 7.23 -2.35 21.31
C GLU A 123 7.53 -1.54 20.03
N PHE A 124 8.05 -0.32 20.21
CA PHE A 124 8.56 0.54 19.15
C PHE A 124 10.07 0.32 18.97
N LYS A 125 10.44 -0.63 18.09
CA LYS A 125 11.86 -1.03 17.88
C LYS A 125 12.64 -0.03 17.03
N ARG A 126 11.99 0.59 16.05
CA ARG A 126 12.63 1.51 15.10
C ARG A 126 12.46 2.94 15.55
N PRO A 127 13.57 3.68 15.80
CA PRO A 127 13.47 5.08 16.14
C PRO A 127 12.87 5.89 14.98
N GLN A 128 11.91 6.71 15.29
CA GLN A 128 11.28 7.69 14.38
C GLN A 128 10.92 8.94 15.19
N LEU A 129 10.71 10.05 14.52
CA LEU A 129 10.33 11.30 15.17
C LEU A 129 9.25 11.98 14.33
N ASP A 130 8.07 12.13 14.91
CA ASP A 130 6.95 12.83 14.27
C ASP A 130 6.98 14.31 14.64
N LEU A 131 6.93 15.17 13.64
CA LEU A 131 7.02 16.62 13.74
C LEU A 131 5.82 17.30 13.12
N VAL A 132 5.29 18.32 13.78
CA VAL A 132 4.15 19.11 13.31
C VAL A 132 4.67 20.37 12.62
N ARG A 133 4.13 20.66 11.43
CA ARG A 133 4.48 21.85 10.66
C ARG A 133 4.20 23.13 11.45
N ASN A 134 5.04 24.13 11.26
CA ASN A 134 5.01 25.44 11.90
C ASN A 134 5.22 25.45 13.42
N ARG A 135 5.21 24.27 14.07
CA ARG A 135 5.53 24.12 15.50
C ARG A 135 6.88 23.46 15.68
N ASP A 136 7.07 22.25 15.13
CA ASP A 136 8.29 21.49 15.28
C ASP A 136 9.24 21.64 14.09
N TYR A 137 8.71 21.85 12.89
CA TYR A 137 9.51 22.03 11.69
C TYR A 137 8.95 23.07 10.73
N ASN A 138 9.86 23.62 9.90
CA ASN A 138 9.52 24.51 8.79
C ASN A 138 10.57 24.36 7.67
N PHE A 139 10.12 24.45 6.42
CA PHE A 139 11.03 24.63 5.30
C PHE A 139 11.45 26.10 5.20
N LYS A 140 12.76 26.36 5.02
CA LYS A 140 13.34 27.68 4.80
C LYS A 140 14.41 27.56 3.72
N ASN A 141 14.31 28.37 2.67
CA ASN A 141 15.25 28.30 1.53
C ASN A 141 15.36 26.85 1.00
N ASP A 142 16.59 26.32 0.93
CA ASP A 142 16.93 24.96 0.46
C ASP A 142 17.00 23.92 1.61
N GLY A 143 16.48 24.24 2.79
CA GLY A 143 16.63 23.40 3.97
C GLY A 143 15.39 23.27 4.85
N LEU A 144 15.57 22.49 5.89
CA LEU A 144 14.57 22.17 6.90
C LEU A 144 15.08 22.64 8.28
N SER A 145 14.34 23.53 8.89
CA SER A 145 14.53 23.88 10.31
C SER A 145 13.64 22.95 11.14
N MET A 146 14.21 22.22 12.09
CA MET A 146 13.45 21.28 12.92
C MET A 146 13.89 21.33 14.38
N ASN A 147 12.95 21.05 15.27
CA ASN A 147 13.19 20.94 16.70
C ASN A 147 13.91 19.63 17.03
N THR A 148 14.80 19.69 18.02
CA THR A 148 15.38 18.55 18.74
C THR A 148 15.25 18.77 20.25
N ILE A 149 15.61 17.78 21.06
CA ILE A 149 15.66 17.94 22.52
C ILE A 149 16.66 19.03 22.93
N ASN A 150 17.77 19.18 22.18
CA ASN A 150 18.84 20.14 22.47
C ASN A 150 18.66 21.51 21.79
N GLY A 151 17.50 21.77 21.19
CA GLY A 151 17.23 23.02 20.49
C GLY A 151 16.74 22.84 19.07
N ARG A 152 16.77 23.91 18.31
CA ARG A 152 16.36 23.90 16.90
C ARG A 152 17.58 23.84 16.00
N ILE A 153 17.60 22.91 15.08
CA ILE A 153 18.67 22.70 14.10
C ILE A 153 18.22 23.01 12.70
N PHE A 154 19.17 23.27 11.80
CA PHE A 154 18.93 23.45 10.38
C PHE A 154 19.65 22.36 9.59
N VAL A 155 18.93 21.67 8.68
CA VAL A 155 19.48 20.60 7.87
C VAL A 155 19.24 20.89 6.38
N LYS A 156 20.23 20.56 5.54
CA LYS A 156 20.09 20.66 4.09
C LYS A 156 19.17 19.57 3.58
N VAL A 157 18.28 19.92 2.64
CA VAL A 157 17.30 19.00 2.04
C VAL A 157 17.61 18.82 0.56
N TYR A 158 17.58 17.58 0.10
CA TYR A 158 17.70 17.22 -1.32
C TYR A 158 16.38 16.71 -1.85
N GLY A 159 16.00 17.16 -3.04
CA GLY A 159 14.76 16.78 -3.70
C GLY A 159 13.61 17.77 -3.49
N LEU A 160 13.92 19.02 -3.14
CA LEU A 160 12.96 20.13 -3.15
C LEU A 160 12.83 20.73 -4.54
N ASP A 161 13.97 21.01 -5.19
CA ASP A 161 14.01 21.65 -6.49
C ASP A 161 13.35 20.79 -7.56
N GLY A 162 12.46 21.39 -8.34
CA GLY A 162 11.69 20.70 -9.38
C GLY A 162 10.67 19.69 -8.88
N ASN A 163 10.41 19.64 -7.57
CA ASN A 163 9.44 18.75 -6.97
C ASN A 163 8.09 19.47 -6.84
N SER A 164 7.11 19.07 -7.65
CA SER A 164 5.78 19.67 -7.69
C SER A 164 5.02 19.64 -6.37
N TYR A 165 5.43 18.83 -5.41
CA TYR A 165 4.81 18.86 -4.07
C TYR A 165 5.22 20.08 -3.23
N PHE A 166 6.22 20.85 -3.68
CA PHE A 166 6.77 22.01 -2.96
C PHE A 166 6.67 23.33 -3.74
N ASP A 167 5.93 23.36 -4.84
CA ASP A 167 5.66 24.55 -5.65
C ASP A 167 4.57 25.48 -5.08
N GLY A 168 3.97 25.11 -3.96
CA GLY A 168 2.90 25.85 -3.28
C GLY A 168 1.49 25.33 -3.58
N SER A 169 1.30 24.46 -4.56
CA SER A 169 0.01 23.89 -4.91
C SER A 169 -0.47 22.80 -3.92
N TRP A 170 0.45 22.24 -3.14
CA TRP A 170 0.17 21.22 -2.14
C TRP A 170 0.26 21.76 -0.72
N LYS A 171 -0.69 21.37 0.12
CA LYS A 171 -0.65 21.64 1.56
C LYS A 171 0.32 20.67 2.24
N LEU A 172 1.32 21.18 2.93
CA LEU A 172 2.26 20.37 3.69
C LEU A 172 1.72 20.09 5.10
N GLY A 173 1.71 18.83 5.52
CA GLY A 173 1.20 18.38 6.81
C GLY A 173 2.28 17.97 7.80
N THR A 174 2.09 16.85 8.50
CA THR A 174 3.06 16.32 9.45
C THR A 174 4.28 15.75 8.76
N GLY A 175 5.43 15.88 9.40
CA GLY A 175 6.70 15.32 8.94
C GLY A 175 7.21 14.23 9.86
N LYS A 176 7.97 13.28 9.31
CA LYS A 176 8.60 12.21 10.06
C LYS A 176 10.08 12.09 9.71
N VAL A 177 10.94 12.20 10.71
CA VAL A 177 12.37 11.95 10.55
C VAL A 177 12.63 10.46 10.70
N VAL A 178 13.33 9.88 9.73
CA VAL A 178 13.65 8.43 9.69
C VAL A 178 15.10 8.22 9.30
N ARG A 179 15.80 7.35 10.03
CA ARG A 179 17.15 6.90 9.69
C ARG A 179 17.11 5.55 8.99
N SER A 180 17.79 5.43 7.85
CA SER A 180 17.96 4.17 7.13
C SER A 180 19.43 3.93 6.80
N GLY A 181 20.09 3.08 7.58
CA GLY A 181 21.52 2.86 7.51
C GLY A 181 22.30 4.14 7.82
N LYS A 182 23.11 4.63 6.85
CA LYS A 182 23.86 5.87 6.95
C LYS A 182 23.09 7.12 6.52
N HIS A 183 21.89 6.95 5.96
CA HIS A 183 21.11 8.02 5.36
C HIS A 183 19.94 8.42 6.25
N TRP A 184 19.63 9.72 6.20
CA TRP A 184 18.52 10.31 6.92
C TRP A 184 17.49 10.83 5.92
N PHE A 185 16.24 10.67 6.26
CA PHE A 185 15.12 11.07 5.41
C PHE A 185 14.10 11.84 6.24
N PHE A 186 13.49 12.81 5.59
CA PHE A 186 12.30 13.48 6.07
C PHE A 186 11.12 13.07 5.17
N HIS A 187 10.16 12.39 5.74
CA HIS A 187 8.92 12.03 5.08
C HIS A 187 7.87 13.06 5.48
N VAL A 188 7.35 13.82 4.52
CA VAL A 188 6.32 14.82 4.77
C VAL A 188 5.03 14.41 4.08
N SER A 189 3.91 14.49 4.80
CA SER A 189 2.61 14.32 4.18
C SER A 189 2.28 15.58 3.38
N VAL A 190 1.78 15.37 2.18
CA VAL A 190 1.34 16.43 1.26
C VAL A 190 -0.09 16.12 0.85
N SER A 191 -0.96 17.14 0.85
CA SER A 191 -2.34 16.95 0.42
C SER A 191 -2.79 18.05 -0.53
N GLN A 192 -3.69 17.70 -1.42
CA GLN A 192 -4.28 18.61 -2.39
C GLN A 192 -5.75 18.25 -2.59
N GLU A 193 -6.59 19.25 -2.69
CA GLU A 193 -7.97 19.08 -3.14
C GLU A 193 -7.98 18.96 -4.67
N VAL A 194 -8.66 17.95 -5.15
CA VAL A 194 -8.87 17.72 -6.59
C VAL A 194 -10.36 17.58 -6.87
N PRO A 195 -10.81 17.99 -8.07
CA PRO A 195 -12.18 17.74 -8.48
C PRO A 195 -12.55 16.26 -8.37
N ASP A 196 -13.77 15.97 -7.98
CA ASP A 196 -14.30 14.62 -8.00
C ASP A 196 -14.50 14.14 -9.44
N PHE A 197 -14.37 12.84 -9.64
CA PHE A 197 -14.81 12.21 -10.88
C PHE A 197 -16.33 12.25 -10.95
N GLU A 198 -16.86 12.67 -12.08
CA GLU A 198 -18.31 12.74 -12.31
C GLU A 198 -18.70 11.84 -13.47
N MET A 199 -19.54 10.85 -13.19
CA MET A 199 -19.99 9.88 -14.19
C MET A 199 -20.59 10.51 -15.46
N PRO A 200 -21.39 11.60 -15.39
CA PRO A 200 -21.91 12.25 -16.60
C PRO A 200 -20.82 12.80 -17.54
N ASN A 201 -19.64 13.06 -17.02
CA ASN A 201 -18.50 13.57 -17.81
C ASN A 201 -17.58 12.48 -18.35
N LEU A 202 -17.94 11.20 -18.14
CA LEU A 202 -17.14 10.04 -18.57
C LEU A 202 -16.85 10.06 -20.07
N LYS A 203 -15.57 9.93 -20.43
CA LYS A 203 -15.09 9.90 -21.83
C LYS A 203 -14.61 8.51 -22.24
N HIS A 204 -13.96 7.81 -21.32
CA HIS A 204 -13.33 6.53 -21.62
C HIS A 204 -13.63 5.50 -20.53
N VAL A 205 -13.91 4.29 -20.94
CA VAL A 205 -13.93 3.10 -20.08
C VAL A 205 -12.79 2.20 -20.52
N VAL A 206 -11.98 1.74 -19.58
CA VAL A 206 -10.78 0.92 -19.88
C VAL A 206 -10.77 -0.31 -18.98
N GLY A 207 -10.99 -1.48 -19.55
CA GLY A 207 -10.82 -2.76 -18.85
C GLY A 207 -9.34 -3.15 -18.80
N ILE A 208 -8.84 -3.51 -17.62
CA ILE A 208 -7.44 -3.82 -17.36
C ILE A 208 -7.31 -5.20 -16.74
N ASP A 209 -6.79 -6.16 -17.48
CA ASP A 209 -6.35 -7.45 -16.97
C ASP A 209 -4.90 -7.36 -16.47
N ARG A 210 -4.62 -7.95 -15.31
CA ARG A 210 -3.30 -7.94 -14.64
C ARG A 210 -2.74 -9.35 -14.53
N GLY A 211 -1.66 -9.62 -15.25
CA GLY A 211 -1.05 -10.93 -15.31
C GLY A 211 0.45 -10.95 -14.96
N LEU A 212 1.07 -12.13 -15.08
CA LEU A 212 2.51 -12.31 -14.90
C LEU A 212 3.29 -12.24 -16.21
N ARG A 213 2.71 -12.72 -17.30
CA ARG A 213 3.31 -12.70 -18.64
C ARG A 213 3.08 -11.36 -19.30
N GLN A 214 1.83 -10.98 -19.49
CA GLN A 214 1.46 -9.59 -19.72
C GLN A 214 1.17 -8.98 -18.36
N ILE A 215 1.97 -7.99 -17.96
CA ILE A 215 1.80 -7.33 -16.65
C ILE A 215 0.47 -6.64 -16.60
N LEU A 216 0.08 -6.13 -17.75
CA LEU A 216 -1.11 -5.36 -17.95
C LEU A 216 -1.54 -5.53 -19.40
N THR A 217 -2.81 -5.85 -19.58
CA THR A 217 -3.50 -5.79 -20.87
C THR A 217 -4.68 -4.86 -20.72
N SER A 218 -4.72 -3.77 -21.48
CA SER A 218 -5.86 -2.84 -21.46
C SER A 218 -6.69 -3.00 -22.75
N TYR A 219 -7.99 -2.83 -22.59
CA TYR A 219 -8.97 -2.81 -23.68
C TYR A 219 -9.94 -1.64 -23.48
N ASP A 220 -10.22 -0.88 -24.54
CA ASP A 220 -11.00 0.36 -24.50
C ASP A 220 -12.23 0.32 -25.41
N GLU A 221 -13.05 1.38 -25.37
CA GLU A 221 -14.29 1.55 -26.14
C GLU A 221 -14.07 1.57 -27.67
N LYS A 222 -12.84 1.85 -28.13
CA LYS A 222 -12.44 1.82 -29.55
C LYS A 222 -12.04 0.43 -30.01
N GLY A 223 -12.09 -0.58 -29.12
CA GLY A 223 -11.64 -1.93 -29.38
C GLY A 223 -10.12 -2.10 -29.42
N GLN A 224 -9.36 -1.06 -29.04
CA GLN A 224 -7.92 -1.11 -28.99
C GLN A 224 -7.43 -1.92 -27.79
N THR A 225 -6.47 -2.78 -28.03
CA THR A 225 -5.81 -3.57 -27.01
C THR A 225 -4.35 -3.20 -26.90
N ARG A 226 -3.86 -2.95 -25.70
CA ARG A 226 -2.46 -2.65 -25.42
C ARG A 226 -1.89 -3.68 -24.45
N PHE A 227 -0.78 -4.30 -24.84
CA PHE A 227 -0.10 -5.30 -24.03
C PHE A 227 1.19 -4.72 -23.45
N VAL A 228 1.42 -4.95 -22.17
CA VAL A 228 2.68 -4.64 -21.49
C VAL A 228 3.38 -5.93 -21.10
N ASN A 229 4.44 -6.28 -21.81
CA ASN A 229 5.15 -7.54 -21.61
C ASN A 229 5.92 -7.59 -20.28
N GLY A 230 5.71 -8.66 -19.51
CA GLY A 230 6.33 -8.91 -18.21
C GLY A 230 7.66 -9.66 -18.22
N ALA A 231 8.14 -10.15 -19.39
CA ALA A 231 9.29 -11.02 -19.46
C ALA A 231 10.56 -10.41 -18.84
N PHE A 232 10.80 -9.12 -19.07
CA PHE A 232 11.94 -8.41 -18.47
C PHE A 232 11.84 -8.36 -16.95
N ILE A 233 10.64 -8.15 -16.41
CA ILE A 233 10.39 -8.07 -14.97
C ILE A 233 10.58 -9.43 -14.32
N SER A 234 9.98 -10.48 -14.88
CA SER A 234 10.18 -11.86 -14.42
C SER A 234 11.65 -12.26 -14.44
N LYS A 235 12.37 -11.96 -15.53
CA LYS A 235 13.82 -12.23 -15.63
C LYS A 235 14.63 -11.53 -14.52
N LYS A 236 14.36 -10.26 -14.27
CA LYS A 236 15.08 -9.47 -13.25
C LYS A 236 14.75 -9.96 -11.84
N ARG A 237 13.51 -10.33 -11.56
CA ARG A 237 13.07 -10.90 -10.27
C ARG A 237 13.69 -12.27 -10.02
N LYS A 238 13.70 -13.17 -11.01
CA LYS A 238 14.41 -14.45 -10.95
C LYS A 238 15.91 -14.26 -10.67
N HIS A 239 16.52 -13.23 -11.28
CA HIS A 239 17.91 -12.88 -10.96
C HIS A 239 18.09 -12.49 -9.48
N TYR A 240 17.23 -11.61 -8.93
CA TYR A 240 17.29 -11.24 -7.50
C TYR A 240 17.07 -12.46 -6.59
N ALA A 241 16.13 -13.34 -6.92
CA ALA A 241 15.86 -14.55 -6.14
C ALA A 241 17.08 -15.50 -6.11
N LYS A 242 17.66 -15.78 -7.29
CA LYS A 242 18.88 -16.60 -7.42
C LYS A 242 20.08 -15.98 -6.67
N LEU A 243 20.26 -14.66 -6.77
CA LEU A 243 21.33 -13.95 -6.06
C LEU A 243 21.17 -14.05 -4.54
N ARG A 244 19.95 -13.86 -4.02
CA ARG A 244 19.67 -14.04 -2.59
C ARG A 244 19.94 -15.46 -2.12
N ALA A 245 19.42 -16.45 -2.83
CA ALA A 245 19.64 -17.86 -2.50
C ALA A 245 21.13 -18.22 -2.45
N ARG A 246 21.90 -17.79 -3.45
CA ARG A 246 23.36 -18.02 -3.50
C ARG A 246 24.10 -17.36 -2.32
N LEU A 247 23.75 -16.13 -1.96
CA LEU A 247 24.38 -15.43 -0.85
C LEU A 247 23.98 -16.01 0.52
N GLN A 248 22.73 -16.50 0.64
CA GLN A 248 22.27 -17.20 1.84
C GLN A 248 23.00 -18.52 2.03
N ALA A 249 23.12 -19.33 0.97
CA ALA A 249 23.84 -20.59 1.01
C ALA A 249 25.33 -20.40 1.36
N LYS A 250 25.96 -19.32 0.88
CA LYS A 250 27.36 -19.01 1.19
C LYS A 250 27.60 -18.68 2.67
N GLY A 251 26.65 -18.09 3.39
CA GLY A 251 26.65 -17.87 4.85
C GLY A 251 27.71 -16.95 5.45
N THR A 252 28.74 -16.55 4.71
CA THR A 252 29.89 -15.78 5.19
C THR A 252 29.51 -14.36 5.66
N LYS A 253 30.34 -13.72 6.49
CA LYS A 253 30.16 -12.32 6.94
C LYS A 253 30.02 -11.36 5.75
N SER A 254 30.80 -11.54 4.68
CA SER A 254 30.73 -10.73 3.47
C SER A 254 29.43 -10.94 2.70
N ALA A 255 28.95 -12.21 2.57
CA ALA A 255 27.68 -12.53 1.95
C ALA A 255 26.50 -11.93 2.73
N LYS A 256 26.51 -12.00 4.06
CA LYS A 256 25.50 -11.36 4.92
C LYS A 256 25.49 -9.85 4.75
N ARG A 257 26.66 -9.19 4.64
CA ARG A 257 26.78 -7.75 4.34
C ARG A 257 26.19 -7.41 2.97
N ARG A 258 26.47 -8.25 1.95
CA ARG A 258 25.93 -8.08 0.60
C ARG A 258 24.40 -8.25 0.58
N LEU A 259 23.85 -9.25 1.29
CA LEU A 259 22.40 -9.43 1.45
C LEU A 259 21.73 -8.17 2.05
N ARG A 260 22.31 -7.59 3.10
CA ARG A 260 21.79 -6.33 3.68
C ARG A 260 21.81 -5.19 2.65
N SER A 261 22.85 -5.07 1.82
CA SER A 261 22.93 -4.04 0.78
C SER A 261 21.92 -4.23 -0.36
N LEU A 262 21.46 -5.47 -0.59
CA LEU A 262 20.43 -5.81 -1.56
C LEU A 262 19.01 -5.61 -1.01
N SER A 263 18.88 -5.52 0.31
CA SER A 263 17.57 -5.37 0.96
C SER A 263 16.82 -4.16 0.41
N GLY A 264 15.59 -4.38 0.02
CA GLY A 264 14.71 -3.36 -0.54
C GLY A 264 15.03 -2.88 -1.97
N ARG A 265 16.13 -3.32 -2.61
CA ARG A 265 16.44 -2.89 -3.99
C ARG A 265 15.39 -3.37 -4.99
N GLU A 266 15.01 -4.65 -4.89
CA GLU A 266 13.98 -5.21 -5.77
C GLU A 266 12.63 -4.54 -5.55
N SER A 267 12.23 -4.33 -4.28
CA SER A 267 10.99 -3.65 -3.95
C SER A 267 10.95 -2.21 -4.49
N ARG A 268 12.03 -1.44 -4.31
CA ARG A 268 12.11 -0.07 -4.86
C ARG A 268 12.05 -0.05 -6.38
N TRP A 269 12.76 -0.96 -7.04
CA TRP A 269 12.72 -1.07 -8.50
C TRP A 269 11.32 -1.46 -8.99
N MET A 270 10.64 -2.41 -8.31
CA MET A 270 9.28 -2.80 -8.69
C MET A 270 8.28 -1.67 -8.45
N SER A 271 8.45 -0.91 -7.37
CA SER A 271 7.66 0.28 -7.11
C SER A 271 7.84 1.35 -8.19
N ASP A 272 9.07 1.53 -8.70
CA ASP A 272 9.35 2.43 -9.83
C ASP A 272 8.66 1.96 -11.13
N VAL A 273 8.74 0.67 -11.43
CA VAL A 273 8.00 0.08 -12.56
C VAL A 273 6.49 0.36 -12.46
N ASN A 274 5.90 0.13 -11.28
CA ASN A 274 4.48 0.41 -11.07
C ASN A 274 4.14 1.90 -11.18
N HIS A 275 5.06 2.79 -10.78
CA HIS A 275 4.90 4.24 -10.99
C HIS A 275 4.88 4.60 -12.47
N GLN A 276 5.77 3.99 -13.27
CA GLN A 276 5.83 4.23 -14.73
C GLN A 276 4.58 3.68 -15.41
N LEU A 277 4.18 2.44 -15.12
CA LEU A 277 2.98 1.81 -15.70
C LEU A 277 1.72 2.62 -15.42
N SER A 278 1.48 2.96 -14.16
CA SER A 278 0.30 3.75 -13.79
C SER A 278 0.31 5.16 -14.38
N LYS A 279 1.50 5.80 -14.51
CA LYS A 279 1.63 7.09 -15.18
C LYS A 279 1.29 6.99 -16.67
N THR A 280 1.85 5.99 -17.35
CA THR A 280 1.60 5.76 -18.78
C THR A 280 0.12 5.52 -19.07
N LEU A 281 -0.56 4.70 -18.24
CA LEU A 281 -2.00 4.47 -18.38
C LEU A 281 -2.81 5.77 -18.30
N VAL A 282 -2.62 6.53 -17.22
CA VAL A 282 -3.35 7.79 -17.02
C VAL A 282 -3.05 8.80 -18.12
N GLN A 283 -1.80 8.90 -18.58
CA GLN A 283 -1.43 9.78 -19.70
C GLN A 283 -1.99 9.34 -21.04
N THR A 284 -2.14 8.03 -21.26
CA THR A 284 -2.64 7.48 -22.53
C THR A 284 -4.14 7.78 -22.74
N TYR A 285 -4.93 7.67 -21.68
CA TYR A 285 -6.39 7.82 -21.79
C TYR A 285 -6.86 9.24 -21.37
N GLY A 286 -6.09 9.96 -20.58
CA GLY A 286 -6.41 11.34 -20.18
C GLY A 286 -7.45 11.44 -19.06
N LYS A 287 -8.08 12.61 -18.97
CA LYS A 287 -9.10 12.93 -17.96
C LYS A 287 -10.42 12.22 -18.22
N GLN A 288 -11.25 12.11 -17.19
CA GLN A 288 -12.61 11.54 -17.22
C GLN A 288 -12.61 10.08 -17.75
N THR A 289 -11.66 9.29 -17.25
CA THR A 289 -11.50 7.87 -17.60
C THR A 289 -11.89 7.00 -16.41
N LEU A 290 -12.72 6.00 -16.65
CA LEU A 290 -13.00 4.92 -15.71
C LEU A 290 -12.06 3.74 -15.99
N PHE A 291 -11.09 3.52 -15.12
CA PHE A 291 -10.22 2.35 -15.15
C PHE A 291 -10.87 1.21 -14.35
N VAL A 292 -11.11 0.09 -14.99
CA VAL A 292 -11.78 -1.08 -14.41
C VAL A 292 -10.76 -2.20 -14.24
N LEU A 293 -10.61 -2.71 -13.04
CA LEU A 293 -9.67 -3.78 -12.69
C LEU A 293 -10.42 -4.90 -11.96
N GLU A 294 -9.87 -6.12 -12.02
CA GLU A 294 -10.36 -7.22 -11.19
C GLU A 294 -10.06 -6.98 -9.71
N ASP A 295 -11.00 -7.30 -8.83
CA ASP A 295 -10.70 -7.43 -7.40
C ASP A 295 -9.91 -8.73 -7.14
N LEU A 296 -8.64 -8.58 -6.86
CA LEU A 296 -7.74 -9.67 -6.53
C LEU A 296 -7.56 -9.87 -5.02
N THR A 297 -8.41 -9.24 -4.20
CA THR A 297 -8.39 -9.37 -2.74
C THR A 297 -8.76 -10.82 -2.36
N GLY A 298 -7.86 -11.53 -1.68
CA GLY A 298 -8.07 -12.92 -1.28
C GLY A 298 -7.61 -14.00 -2.28
N VAL A 299 -7.51 -13.69 -3.57
CA VAL A 299 -7.09 -14.68 -4.60
C VAL A 299 -5.68 -15.22 -4.36
N THR A 300 -4.82 -14.48 -3.71
CA THR A 300 -3.44 -14.88 -3.42
C THR A 300 -3.31 -15.99 -2.38
N PHE A 301 -4.25 -16.16 -1.46
CA PHE A 301 -4.15 -17.15 -0.39
C PHE A 301 -4.48 -18.58 -0.87
N GLU A 302 -5.55 -18.78 -1.60
CA GLU A 302 -5.99 -20.09 -2.05
C GLU A 302 -5.16 -20.64 -3.22
N THR A 303 -4.79 -19.80 -4.17
CA THR A 303 -4.05 -20.22 -5.37
C THR A 303 -2.58 -20.49 -5.13
N VAL A 304 -1.99 -20.00 -4.05
CA VAL A 304 -0.56 -20.17 -3.77
C VAL A 304 -0.26 -21.54 -3.14
N HIS A 305 -1.15 -22.06 -2.29
CA HIS A 305 -0.93 -23.35 -1.63
C HIS A 305 -0.96 -24.53 -2.62
N SER A 306 -1.69 -24.41 -3.73
CA SER A 306 -1.80 -25.45 -4.77
C SER A 306 -0.67 -25.46 -5.80
N ARG A 307 0.25 -24.47 -5.78
CA ARG A 307 1.31 -24.32 -6.82
C ARG A 307 2.65 -24.85 -6.37
N LYS A 308 3.47 -25.32 -7.35
CA LYS A 308 4.87 -25.72 -7.13
C LYS A 308 5.65 -24.57 -6.48
N LYS A 309 6.54 -24.89 -5.52
CA LYS A 309 7.33 -23.95 -4.70
C LYS A 309 8.06 -22.87 -5.53
N GLU A 310 8.52 -23.21 -6.72
CA GLU A 310 9.25 -22.32 -7.65
C GLU A 310 8.37 -21.19 -8.20
N ASN A 311 7.09 -21.45 -8.43
CA ASN A 311 6.14 -20.46 -8.97
C ASN A 311 5.50 -19.60 -7.88
N ARG A 312 5.54 -20.03 -6.61
CA ARG A 312 4.99 -19.25 -5.48
C ARG A 312 5.65 -17.90 -5.33
N TYR A 313 6.97 -17.80 -5.53
CA TYR A 313 7.69 -16.55 -5.40
C TYR A 313 7.23 -15.49 -6.41
N GLU A 314 6.99 -15.85 -7.66
CA GLU A 314 6.53 -14.92 -8.69
C GLU A 314 5.15 -14.36 -8.37
N HIS A 315 4.24 -15.18 -7.88
CA HIS A 315 2.89 -14.76 -7.49
C HIS A 315 2.86 -13.93 -6.20
N HIS A 316 3.55 -14.37 -5.14
CA HIS A 316 3.58 -13.63 -3.87
C HIS A 316 4.31 -12.29 -3.94
N SER A 317 5.28 -12.20 -4.81
CA SER A 317 6.12 -11.03 -4.90
C SER A 317 5.58 -10.00 -5.89
N TRP A 318 4.52 -10.34 -6.64
CA TRP A 318 3.88 -9.38 -7.53
C TRP A 318 3.03 -8.38 -6.75
N SER A 319 3.32 -7.13 -6.95
CA SER A 319 2.71 -6.03 -6.21
C SER A 319 1.49 -5.48 -6.97
N PHE A 320 0.47 -6.34 -7.23
CA PHE A 320 -0.78 -5.89 -7.85
C PHE A 320 -1.45 -4.77 -7.05
N TYR A 321 -1.46 -4.90 -5.74
CA TYR A 321 -1.99 -3.88 -4.85
C TYR A 321 -1.21 -2.55 -4.96
N ASP A 322 0.13 -2.59 -5.04
CA ASP A 322 0.94 -1.38 -5.19
C ASP A 322 0.70 -0.68 -6.54
N LEU A 323 0.50 -1.46 -7.63
CA LEU A 323 0.11 -0.90 -8.94
C LEU A 323 -1.27 -0.25 -8.88
N GLU A 324 -2.24 -0.94 -8.28
CA GLU A 324 -3.60 -0.43 -8.10
C GLU A 324 -3.62 0.88 -7.31
N GLN A 325 -2.95 0.92 -6.15
CA GLN A 325 -2.88 2.15 -5.33
C GLN A 325 -2.23 3.31 -6.10
N LYS A 326 -1.19 3.01 -6.89
CA LYS A 326 -0.53 4.02 -7.73
C LYS A 326 -1.40 4.50 -8.89
N LEU A 327 -2.18 3.60 -9.47
CA LEU A 327 -3.13 3.97 -10.52
C LEU A 327 -4.25 4.83 -9.93
N ARG A 328 -4.82 4.40 -8.80
CA ARG A 328 -5.94 5.07 -8.12
C ARG A 328 -5.61 6.54 -7.82
N TYR A 329 -4.53 6.84 -7.10
CA TYR A 329 -4.24 8.23 -6.77
C TYR A 329 -3.89 9.08 -8.01
N LYS A 330 -3.27 8.50 -9.05
CA LYS A 330 -2.97 9.24 -10.28
C LYS A 330 -4.21 9.45 -11.14
N ALA A 331 -5.12 8.49 -11.15
CA ALA A 331 -6.43 8.64 -11.78
C ALA A 331 -7.18 9.81 -11.14
N HIS A 332 -7.27 9.84 -9.81
CA HIS A 332 -7.92 10.94 -9.09
C HIS A 332 -7.26 12.30 -9.37
N LEU A 333 -5.91 12.37 -9.39
CA LEU A 333 -5.19 13.60 -9.79
C LEU A 333 -5.53 14.06 -11.22
N ASN A 334 -6.03 13.15 -12.03
CA ASN A 334 -6.41 13.40 -13.43
C ASN A 334 -7.94 13.34 -13.66
N GLU A 335 -8.74 13.65 -12.63
CA GLU A 335 -10.20 13.65 -12.70
C GLU A 335 -10.77 12.35 -13.29
N SER A 336 -10.21 11.21 -12.91
CA SER A 336 -10.54 9.87 -13.38
C SER A 336 -10.73 8.94 -12.18
N GLU A 337 -11.37 7.78 -12.37
CA GLU A 337 -11.70 6.87 -11.27
C GLU A 337 -11.17 5.45 -11.55
N VAL A 338 -10.98 4.68 -10.49
CA VAL A 338 -10.61 3.26 -10.54
C VAL A 338 -11.64 2.43 -9.80
N VAL A 339 -12.31 1.55 -10.53
CA VAL A 339 -13.30 0.62 -9.97
C VAL A 339 -12.78 -0.80 -10.02
N LEU A 340 -13.06 -1.55 -8.95
CA LEU A 340 -12.77 -2.98 -8.87
C LEU A 340 -14.05 -3.76 -9.18
N VAL A 341 -13.94 -4.81 -10.01
CA VAL A 341 -15.03 -5.70 -10.39
C VAL A 341 -14.73 -7.14 -10.01
N ASP A 342 -15.74 -7.97 -9.91
CA ASP A 342 -15.57 -9.39 -9.61
C ASP A 342 -14.68 -10.08 -10.65
N ALA A 343 -13.67 -10.82 -10.18
CA ALA A 343 -12.74 -11.55 -11.01
C ALA A 343 -13.30 -12.88 -11.58
N HIS A 344 -14.48 -13.35 -11.09
CA HIS A 344 -15.04 -14.61 -11.52
C HIS A 344 -15.40 -14.61 -13.00
N TYR A 345 -14.96 -15.64 -13.69
CA TYR A 345 -15.23 -15.90 -15.12
C TYR A 345 -14.68 -14.87 -16.12
N THR A 346 -14.03 -13.81 -15.72
CA THR A 346 -13.46 -12.79 -16.63
C THR A 346 -12.55 -13.40 -17.69
N SER A 347 -11.77 -14.42 -17.38
CA SER A 347 -10.90 -15.13 -18.33
C SER A 347 -11.53 -16.36 -19.00
N GLN A 348 -12.78 -16.70 -18.70
CA GLN A 348 -13.45 -17.92 -19.18
C GLN A 348 -14.67 -17.61 -20.06
N ARG A 349 -15.27 -16.44 -19.90
CA ARG A 349 -16.46 -15.99 -20.65
C ARG A 349 -16.07 -15.57 -22.06
N CYS A 350 -16.85 -16.03 -23.05
CA CYS A 350 -16.72 -15.55 -24.43
C CYS A 350 -17.25 -14.12 -24.54
N PRO A 351 -16.46 -13.15 -25.01
CA PRO A 351 -16.96 -11.78 -25.18
C PRO A 351 -18.00 -11.63 -26.31
N LYS A 352 -18.07 -12.61 -27.22
CA LYS A 352 -19.02 -12.59 -28.36
C LYS A 352 -20.40 -13.21 -28.02
N CYS A 353 -20.40 -14.39 -27.39
CA CYS A 353 -21.67 -15.13 -27.17
C CYS A 353 -22.02 -15.33 -25.70
N GLY A 354 -21.17 -14.90 -24.77
CA GLY A 354 -21.40 -14.99 -23.32
C GLY A 354 -21.14 -16.38 -22.70
N THR A 355 -20.88 -17.43 -23.48
CA THR A 355 -20.62 -18.79 -22.97
C THR A 355 -19.44 -18.80 -22.03
N ILE A 356 -19.62 -19.36 -20.84
CA ILE A 356 -18.58 -19.51 -19.81
C ILE A 356 -18.12 -20.96 -19.81
N ASP A 357 -16.88 -21.20 -20.20
CA ASP A 357 -16.26 -22.51 -20.17
C ASP A 357 -14.75 -22.40 -19.95
N LYS A 358 -14.25 -23.12 -18.95
CA LYS A 358 -12.83 -23.16 -18.60
C LYS A 358 -11.97 -23.79 -19.69
N SER A 359 -12.50 -24.71 -20.49
CA SER A 359 -11.81 -25.37 -21.60
C SER A 359 -11.50 -24.45 -22.77
N ASN A 360 -12.20 -23.32 -22.89
CA ASN A 360 -11.99 -22.33 -23.94
C ASN A 360 -10.60 -21.65 -23.87
N ARG A 361 -9.89 -21.75 -22.74
CA ARG A 361 -8.59 -21.11 -22.53
C ARG A 361 -7.44 -22.12 -22.53
N ASP A 362 -6.56 -22.04 -23.51
CA ASP A 362 -5.26 -22.72 -23.49
C ASP A 362 -4.17 -21.79 -22.93
N LYS A 363 -3.80 -22.04 -21.67
CA LYS A 363 -2.78 -21.25 -20.95
C LYS A 363 -1.35 -21.48 -21.46
N ASN A 364 -1.08 -22.55 -22.20
CA ASN A 364 0.25 -22.86 -22.67
C ASN A 364 0.63 -22.00 -23.88
N ILE A 365 -0.32 -21.79 -24.77
CA ILE A 365 -0.14 -20.99 -26.00
C ILE A 365 -0.81 -19.62 -25.92
N HIS A 366 -1.45 -19.30 -24.77
CA HIS A 366 -2.15 -18.03 -24.55
C HIS A 366 -3.24 -17.73 -25.60
N GLN A 367 -3.99 -18.76 -25.94
CA GLN A 367 -5.10 -18.69 -26.88
C GLN A 367 -6.41 -18.98 -26.16
N TYR A 368 -7.42 -18.22 -26.53
CA TYR A 368 -8.80 -18.45 -26.18
C TYR A 368 -9.57 -18.86 -27.45
N THR A 369 -10.33 -19.94 -27.40
CA THR A 369 -11.20 -20.37 -28.49
C THR A 369 -12.51 -20.82 -27.90
N CYS A 370 -13.61 -20.14 -28.22
CA CYS A 370 -14.95 -20.46 -27.72
C CYS A 370 -15.48 -21.76 -28.34
N SER A 371 -15.83 -22.72 -27.51
CA SER A 371 -16.42 -24.01 -27.93
C SER A 371 -17.82 -23.86 -28.55
N ASN A 372 -18.55 -22.78 -28.22
CA ASN A 372 -19.91 -22.57 -28.72
C ASN A 372 -19.94 -21.78 -30.04
N CYS A 373 -19.19 -20.68 -30.17
CA CYS A 373 -19.33 -19.80 -31.36
C CYS A 373 -18.03 -19.70 -32.19
N GLY A 374 -16.97 -20.43 -31.86
CA GLY A 374 -15.71 -20.43 -32.56
C GLY A 374 -14.87 -19.14 -32.47
N TYR A 375 -15.31 -18.15 -31.65
CA TYR A 375 -14.54 -16.92 -31.45
C TYR A 375 -13.16 -17.25 -30.89
N SER A 376 -12.09 -16.76 -31.53
CA SER A 376 -10.71 -16.97 -31.11
C SER A 376 -9.96 -15.66 -30.93
N SER A 377 -9.17 -15.57 -29.88
CA SER A 377 -8.36 -14.40 -29.55
C SER A 377 -7.24 -14.76 -28.55
N ASN A 378 -6.37 -13.79 -28.23
CA ASN A 378 -5.45 -13.91 -27.11
C ASN A 378 -6.22 -13.95 -25.78
N ASP A 379 -5.81 -14.81 -24.84
CA ASP A 379 -6.53 -15.04 -23.57
C ASP A 379 -6.49 -13.82 -22.63
N ASP A 380 -5.37 -13.07 -22.56
CA ASP A 380 -5.25 -11.85 -21.75
C ASP A 380 -6.12 -10.71 -22.36
N ARG A 381 -6.23 -10.67 -23.70
CA ARG A 381 -7.16 -9.74 -24.39
C ARG A 381 -8.61 -10.05 -24.02
N VAL A 382 -9.00 -11.31 -24.00
CA VAL A 382 -10.36 -11.72 -23.61
C VAL A 382 -10.66 -11.32 -22.16
N GLY A 383 -9.69 -11.49 -21.25
CA GLY A 383 -9.79 -10.99 -19.87
C GLY A 383 -10.09 -9.48 -19.83
N ALA A 384 -9.27 -8.68 -20.51
CA ALA A 384 -9.45 -7.22 -20.54
C ALA A 384 -10.79 -6.80 -21.19
N MET A 385 -11.27 -7.50 -22.24
CA MET A 385 -12.58 -7.26 -22.85
C MET A 385 -13.74 -7.54 -21.87
N ASN A 386 -13.67 -8.62 -21.11
CA ASN A 386 -14.70 -8.96 -20.13
C ASN A 386 -14.69 -7.99 -18.94
N ILE A 387 -13.52 -7.55 -18.48
CA ILE A 387 -13.42 -6.52 -17.45
C ILE A 387 -13.99 -5.18 -17.96
N TYR A 388 -13.72 -4.81 -19.21
CA TYR A 388 -14.34 -3.66 -19.87
C TYR A 388 -15.87 -3.77 -19.90
N GLU A 389 -16.40 -4.95 -20.21
CA GLU A 389 -17.85 -5.19 -20.23
C GLU A 389 -18.48 -5.01 -18.84
N LEU A 390 -17.85 -5.53 -17.78
CA LEU A 390 -18.26 -5.26 -16.40
C LEU A 390 -18.21 -3.77 -16.07
N GLY A 391 -17.20 -3.05 -16.58
CA GLY A 391 -17.13 -1.59 -16.46
C GLY A 391 -18.32 -0.88 -17.11
N LYS A 392 -18.79 -1.33 -18.27
CA LYS A 392 -20.01 -0.78 -18.90
C LYS A 392 -21.26 -1.04 -18.05
N TRP A 393 -21.35 -2.22 -17.45
CA TRP A 393 -22.47 -2.53 -16.55
C TRP A 393 -22.43 -1.62 -15.30
N PHE A 394 -21.27 -1.35 -14.76
CA PHE A 394 -21.10 -0.37 -13.68
C PHE A 394 -21.59 1.03 -14.11
N VAL A 395 -21.20 1.49 -15.29
CA VAL A 395 -21.66 2.79 -15.85
C VAL A 395 -23.17 2.82 -16.06
N SER A 396 -23.82 1.68 -16.37
CA SER A 396 -25.27 1.57 -16.51
C SER A 396 -26.03 1.49 -15.18
N GLY A 397 -25.33 1.55 -14.03
CA GLY A 397 -25.95 1.60 -12.70
C GLY A 397 -25.92 0.28 -11.92
N ILE A 398 -25.20 -0.74 -12.39
CA ILE A 398 -25.01 -2.00 -11.64
C ILE A 398 -23.81 -1.79 -10.70
N GLU A 399 -24.04 -1.65 -9.39
CA GLU A 399 -22.99 -1.34 -8.41
C GLU A 399 -21.93 -2.44 -8.28
N GLU A 400 -22.33 -3.71 -8.31
CA GLU A 400 -21.46 -4.88 -8.20
C GLU A 400 -21.59 -5.78 -9.43
N PRO A 401 -21.04 -5.38 -10.59
CA PRO A 401 -21.17 -6.16 -11.81
C PRO A 401 -20.35 -7.45 -11.73
N ALA A 402 -21.00 -8.59 -11.98
CA ALA A 402 -20.40 -9.91 -11.97
C ALA A 402 -20.98 -10.82 -13.05
N PHE A 403 -20.16 -11.73 -13.57
CA PHE A 403 -20.65 -12.79 -14.47
C PHE A 403 -21.11 -13.99 -13.64
N SER A 404 -22.23 -14.59 -14.04
CA SER A 404 -22.77 -15.81 -13.44
C SER A 404 -23.02 -16.88 -14.49
N ILE A 405 -22.90 -18.14 -14.09
CA ILE A 405 -23.36 -19.27 -14.90
C ILE A 405 -24.86 -19.34 -14.69
N THR A 406 -25.65 -18.91 -15.68
CA THR A 406 -27.08 -19.22 -15.74
C THR A 406 -27.21 -20.71 -16.05
N ASN A 407 -27.56 -21.51 -15.05
CA ASN A 407 -28.00 -22.88 -15.29
C ASN A 407 -29.24 -22.80 -16.22
N LYS A 408 -29.08 -23.24 -17.47
CA LYS A 408 -30.20 -23.48 -18.39
C LYS A 408 -30.91 -24.73 -17.96
#